data_d40a8ecbd2a72f535cfa2a485f0b6b32
#
_entry.id   d40a8ecbd2a72f535cfa2a485f0b6b32
#
_cell.length_a   1.000
_cell.length_b   1.000
_cell.length_c   1.000
_cell.angle_alpha   90.00
_cell.angle_beta   90.00
_cell.angle_gamma   90.00
#
_symmetry.space_group_name_H-M   'P 1'
#
loop_
_entity.id
_entity.type
_entity.pdbx_description
1 polymer ?
#
loop_
_entity_poly.entity_id
_entity_poly.type
_entity_poly.pdbx_seq_one_letter_code
_entity_poly.pdbx_strand_id
1 'polypeptide(L)'
;SPDQTGAAAGVGGLYGRAGYPALLECVPERWLPLYRSTGFALEIATDRDWSDYVYDVADFTNLEGGENRSKRRELKLAAAQGAEFRPLERGNLDTMLTVFERWCDWHSCEHCFFGCERDAFARLREIWDDERYYGGIVFMNHSPVAFALGETLGDCACYSFQKNTENLRGLTYFLSYHCAMLPSHPPRLNWCEDMGLEGLRINKLRYRPSEIVSKFTVKLRP
;
A
#
# COMPACT_ATOMS: atom_id res chain seq x y z
N SER A 1 -4.36 -13.58 -22.07
CA SER A 1 -3.96 -13.86 -20.67
C SER A 1 -2.66 -14.64 -20.71
N PRO A 2 -1.59 -14.24 -20.04
CA PRO A 2 -0.40 -15.08 -19.91
C PRO A 2 -0.81 -16.38 -19.22
N ASP A 3 -0.22 -17.50 -19.63
CA ASP A 3 -0.49 -18.83 -19.10
C ASP A 3 -0.17 -18.89 -17.60
N GLN A 4 -1.17 -18.62 -16.79
CA GLN A 4 -1.05 -18.59 -15.32
C GLN A 4 -0.89 -20.00 -14.73
N THR A 5 -1.28 -21.06 -15.48
CA THR A 5 -1.11 -22.43 -15.06
C THR A 5 0.35 -22.86 -15.09
N GLY A 6 1.13 -22.36 -16.05
CA GLY A 6 2.57 -22.62 -16.15
C GLY A 6 3.37 -22.05 -14.98
N ALA A 7 2.99 -20.90 -14.44
CA ALA A 7 3.69 -20.24 -13.34
C ALA A 7 3.53 -21.00 -12.01
N ALA A 8 2.31 -21.42 -11.67
CA ALA A 8 2.06 -22.19 -10.42
C ALA A 8 2.68 -23.58 -10.47
N ALA A 9 2.62 -24.27 -11.62
CA ALA A 9 3.29 -25.55 -11.85
C ALA A 9 4.83 -25.38 -11.82
N GLY A 10 5.36 -24.26 -12.32
CA GLY A 10 6.79 -23.94 -12.28
C GLY A 10 7.32 -23.76 -10.87
N VAL A 11 6.61 -23.04 -10.01
CA VAL A 11 6.98 -22.83 -8.60
C VAL A 11 6.96 -24.16 -7.85
N GLY A 12 5.88 -24.96 -7.97
CA GLY A 12 5.79 -26.28 -7.35
C GLY A 12 6.88 -27.24 -7.86
N GLY A 13 7.19 -27.21 -9.17
CA GLY A 13 8.22 -28.03 -9.78
C GLY A 13 9.65 -27.69 -9.33
N LEU A 14 9.97 -26.41 -9.12
CA LEU A 14 11.28 -25.99 -8.63
C LEU A 14 11.51 -26.39 -7.17
N TYR A 15 10.54 -26.15 -6.29
CA TYR A 15 10.67 -26.44 -4.86
C TYR A 15 10.48 -27.93 -4.55
N GLY A 16 9.59 -28.63 -5.28
CA GLY A 16 9.41 -30.07 -5.11
C GLY A 16 10.66 -30.88 -5.47
N ARG A 17 11.45 -30.45 -6.47
CA ARG A 17 12.74 -31.06 -6.82
C ARG A 17 13.81 -30.88 -5.75
N ALA A 18 13.74 -29.78 -4.99
CA ALA A 18 14.68 -29.49 -3.92
C ALA A 18 14.29 -30.10 -2.56
N GLY A 19 13.10 -30.73 -2.46
CA GLY A 19 12.61 -31.37 -1.22
C GLY A 19 12.19 -30.37 -0.14
N TYR A 20 12.11 -29.08 -0.47
CA TYR A 20 11.64 -28.04 0.46
C TYR A 20 10.17 -27.70 0.21
N PRO A 21 9.37 -27.46 1.25
CA PRO A 21 8.03 -26.94 1.07
C PRO A 21 8.08 -25.53 0.50
N ALA A 22 7.33 -25.26 -0.57
CA ALA A 22 7.16 -23.89 -1.05
C ALA A 22 6.18 -23.15 -0.14
N LEU A 23 6.58 -21.99 0.36
CA LEU A 23 5.74 -21.07 1.12
C LEU A 23 5.44 -19.84 0.24
N LEU A 24 4.16 -19.59 0.00
CA LEU A 24 3.66 -18.45 -0.74
C LEU A 24 2.83 -17.60 0.21
N GLU A 25 3.20 -16.34 0.37
CA GLU A 25 2.51 -15.40 1.24
C GLU A 25 1.72 -14.37 0.42
N CYS A 26 0.77 -13.73 1.04
CA CYS A 26 -0.06 -12.69 0.42
C CYS A 26 -0.81 -13.16 -0.84
N VAL A 27 -1.18 -14.45 -0.92
CA VAL A 27 -1.92 -15.01 -2.05
C VAL A 27 -3.37 -14.52 -2.02
N PRO A 28 -3.86 -13.79 -3.04
CA PRO A 28 -5.27 -13.41 -3.12
C PRO A 28 -6.18 -14.63 -3.23
N GLU A 29 -7.37 -14.58 -2.65
CA GLU A 29 -8.33 -15.68 -2.65
C GLU A 29 -8.63 -16.23 -4.05
N ARG A 30 -8.74 -15.34 -5.03
CA ARG A 30 -9.02 -15.71 -6.44
C ARG A 30 -7.97 -16.64 -7.07
N TRP A 31 -6.79 -16.75 -6.48
CA TRP A 31 -5.71 -17.60 -6.97
C TRP A 31 -5.66 -18.98 -6.29
N LEU A 32 -6.40 -19.18 -5.19
CA LEU A 32 -6.43 -20.46 -4.48
C LEU A 32 -6.87 -21.65 -5.36
N PRO A 33 -7.88 -21.52 -6.26
CA PRO A 33 -8.24 -22.59 -7.16
C PRO A 33 -7.08 -23.06 -8.04
N LEU A 34 -6.22 -22.12 -8.49
CA LEU A 34 -5.05 -22.43 -9.29
C LEU A 34 -4.06 -23.33 -8.52
N TYR A 35 -3.78 -23.01 -7.26
CA TYR A 35 -2.88 -23.82 -6.43
C TYR A 35 -3.49 -25.18 -6.10
N ARG A 36 -4.81 -25.24 -5.86
CA ARG A 36 -5.51 -26.51 -5.64
C ARG A 36 -5.46 -27.44 -6.85
N SER A 37 -5.34 -26.92 -8.06
CA SER A 37 -5.23 -27.72 -9.29
C SER A 37 -3.84 -28.30 -9.54
N THR A 38 -2.82 -27.95 -8.74
CA THR A 38 -1.44 -28.41 -8.93
C THR A 38 -1.19 -29.85 -8.52
N GLY A 39 -2.11 -30.50 -7.78
CA GLY A 39 -1.97 -31.83 -7.25
C GLY A 39 -1.08 -31.96 -6.02
N PHE A 40 -0.49 -30.90 -5.53
CA PHE A 40 0.26 -30.88 -4.27
C PHE A 40 -0.67 -30.89 -3.05
N ALA A 41 -0.20 -31.47 -1.95
CA ALA A 41 -0.86 -31.30 -0.67
C ALA A 41 -0.69 -29.84 -0.21
N LEU A 42 -1.81 -29.17 0.08
CA LEU A 42 -1.82 -27.74 0.45
C LEU A 42 -2.18 -27.59 1.92
N GLU A 43 -1.44 -26.71 2.59
CA GLU A 43 -1.81 -26.12 3.86
C GLU A 43 -2.12 -24.63 3.58
N ILE A 44 -3.36 -24.22 3.81
CA ILE A 44 -3.82 -22.86 3.52
C ILE A 44 -4.25 -22.23 4.84
N ALA A 45 -3.69 -21.07 5.14
CA ALA A 45 -4.04 -20.27 6.29
C ALA A 45 -4.34 -18.81 5.86
N THR A 46 -5.15 -18.13 6.62
CA THR A 46 -5.39 -16.69 6.47
C THR A 46 -5.28 -16.02 7.82
N ASP A 47 -4.84 -14.77 7.79
CA ASP A 47 -4.78 -13.90 8.95
C ASP A 47 -5.43 -12.57 8.59
N ARG A 48 -6.38 -12.13 9.41
CA ARG A 48 -7.10 -10.87 9.22
C ARG A 48 -6.17 -9.66 9.21
N ASP A 49 -5.08 -9.71 9.93
CA ASP A 49 -4.13 -8.62 10.09
C ASP A 49 -3.41 -8.26 8.78
N TRP A 50 -3.36 -9.21 7.84
CA TRP A 50 -2.77 -9.04 6.50
C TRP A 50 -3.80 -8.77 5.40
N SER A 51 -5.07 -8.58 5.74
CA SER A 51 -6.10 -8.27 4.75
C SER A 51 -6.00 -6.82 4.27
N ASP A 52 -6.12 -6.61 2.96
CA ASP A 52 -6.08 -5.28 2.37
C ASP A 52 -7.41 -4.55 2.47
N TYR A 53 -7.33 -3.23 2.59
CA TYR A 53 -8.47 -2.32 2.56
C TYR A 53 -8.57 -1.66 1.20
N VAL A 54 -9.64 -1.94 0.48
CA VAL A 54 -9.90 -1.36 -0.83
C VAL A 54 -11.05 -0.38 -0.75
N TYR A 55 -10.89 0.77 -1.39
CA TYR A 55 -11.87 1.85 -1.42
C TYR A 55 -12.26 2.14 -2.86
N ASP A 56 -13.50 2.52 -3.05
CA ASP A 56 -13.93 3.25 -4.23
C ASP A 56 -13.44 4.71 -4.10
N VAL A 57 -12.73 5.20 -5.09
CA VAL A 57 -12.14 6.55 -5.04
C VAL A 57 -13.19 7.63 -4.99
N ALA A 58 -14.32 7.46 -5.69
CA ALA A 58 -15.42 8.41 -5.64
C ALA A 58 -15.99 8.54 -4.22
N ASP A 59 -16.16 7.42 -3.50
CA ASP A 59 -16.62 7.42 -2.10
C ASP A 59 -15.52 7.92 -1.14
N PHE A 60 -14.27 7.52 -1.37
CA PHE A 60 -13.14 7.94 -0.54
C PHE A 60 -12.94 9.46 -0.58
N THR A 61 -13.08 10.06 -1.74
CA THR A 61 -12.91 11.51 -1.97
C THR A 61 -14.19 12.31 -1.79
N ASN A 62 -15.37 11.66 -1.65
CA ASN A 62 -16.62 12.35 -1.41
C ASN A 62 -16.59 13.11 -0.08
N LEU A 63 -16.86 14.40 -0.16
CA LEU A 63 -16.91 15.31 1.00
C LEU A 63 -18.33 15.76 1.34
N GLU A 64 -19.35 15.37 0.55
CA GLU A 64 -20.73 15.72 0.78
C GLU A 64 -21.37 14.91 1.92
N GLY A 65 -22.47 15.39 2.46
CA GLY A 65 -23.22 14.70 3.52
C GLY A 65 -22.63 14.85 4.93
N GLY A 66 -23.44 14.46 5.92
CA GLY A 66 -23.09 14.54 7.34
C GLY A 66 -22.03 13.51 7.73
N GLU A 67 -22.08 12.34 7.13
CA GLU A 67 -21.20 11.21 7.36
C GLU A 67 -19.74 11.49 6.95
N ASN A 68 -19.51 12.44 6.03
CA ASN A 68 -18.17 12.86 5.60
C ASN A 68 -17.62 14.06 6.39
N ARG A 69 -18.29 14.46 7.49
CA ARG A 69 -17.87 15.58 8.35
C ARG A 69 -16.43 15.41 8.89
N SER A 70 -16.05 14.19 9.25
CA SER A 70 -14.69 13.92 9.74
C SER A 70 -13.65 14.13 8.64
N LYS A 71 -13.90 13.68 7.41
CA LYS A 71 -13.03 13.88 6.25
C LYS A 71 -12.80 15.38 6.00
N ARG A 72 -13.90 16.16 5.93
CA ARG A 72 -13.80 17.62 5.76
C ARG A 72 -13.01 18.31 6.87
N ARG A 73 -13.20 17.85 8.12
CA ARG A 73 -12.47 18.39 9.27
C ARG A 73 -10.97 18.11 9.16
N GLU A 74 -10.58 16.93 8.75
CA GLU A 74 -9.16 16.56 8.60
C GLU A 74 -8.47 17.35 7.51
N LEU A 75 -9.10 17.51 6.33
CA LEU A 75 -8.59 18.36 5.26
C LEU A 75 -8.42 19.81 5.72
N LYS A 76 -9.43 20.37 6.41
CA LYS A 76 -9.36 21.74 6.94
C LYS A 76 -8.25 21.89 7.98
N LEU A 77 -8.06 20.91 8.85
CA LEU A 77 -7.01 20.95 9.86
C LEU A 77 -5.62 20.93 9.25
N ALA A 78 -5.36 20.05 8.28
CA ALA A 78 -4.09 19.99 7.58
C ALA A 78 -3.82 21.29 6.81
N ALA A 79 -4.80 21.80 6.05
CA ALA A 79 -4.68 23.06 5.33
C ALA A 79 -4.43 24.25 6.26
N ALA A 80 -5.12 24.33 7.40
CA ALA A 80 -4.93 25.39 8.39
C ALA A 80 -3.55 25.37 9.06
N GLN A 81 -2.87 24.22 9.03
CA GLN A 81 -1.49 24.05 9.50
C GLN A 81 -0.46 24.33 8.38
N GLY A 82 -0.90 24.78 7.21
CA GLY A 82 -0.02 25.11 6.08
C GLY A 82 0.43 23.90 5.28
N ALA A 83 -0.34 22.80 5.28
CA ALA A 83 -0.04 21.64 4.43
C ALA A 83 -0.24 21.96 2.95
N GLU A 84 0.80 21.75 2.15
CA GLU A 84 0.84 21.93 0.70
C GLU A 84 1.14 20.59 0.04
N PHE A 85 0.29 20.14 -0.87
CA PHE A 85 0.50 18.91 -1.64
C PHE A 85 1.22 19.22 -2.95
N ARG A 86 2.19 18.35 -3.29
CA ARG A 86 2.82 18.32 -4.61
C ARG A 86 2.83 16.89 -5.14
N PRO A 87 2.48 16.67 -6.43
CA PRO A 87 2.60 15.35 -7.04
C PRO A 87 4.03 14.82 -6.95
N LEU A 88 4.15 13.51 -6.84
CA LEU A 88 5.44 12.83 -6.91
C LEU A 88 5.85 12.69 -8.38
N GLU A 89 7.06 13.13 -8.68
CA GLU A 89 7.66 13.12 -10.01
C GLU A 89 9.10 12.63 -9.88
N ARG A 90 9.69 12.14 -10.98
CA ARG A 90 11.09 11.70 -11.00
C ARG A 90 12.05 12.74 -10.42
N GLY A 91 11.78 14.03 -10.68
CA GLY A 91 12.62 15.13 -10.23
C GLY A 91 12.58 15.43 -8.72
N ASN A 92 11.60 14.88 -7.98
CA ASN A 92 11.47 15.12 -6.54
C ASN A 92 11.58 13.83 -5.68
N LEU A 93 12.07 12.73 -6.24
CA LEU A 93 12.30 11.48 -5.52
C LEU A 93 13.26 11.65 -4.34
N ASP A 94 14.26 12.54 -4.45
CA ASP A 94 15.18 12.83 -3.36
C ASP A 94 14.50 13.49 -2.16
N THR A 95 13.49 14.30 -2.44
CA THR A 95 12.66 14.91 -1.39
C THR A 95 11.84 13.85 -0.65
N MET A 96 11.31 12.86 -1.37
CA MET A 96 10.63 11.71 -0.77
C MET A 96 11.59 10.92 0.14
N LEU A 97 12.81 10.65 -0.34
CA LEU A 97 13.85 9.95 0.45
C LEU A 97 14.19 10.71 1.74
N THR A 98 14.25 12.04 1.69
CA THR A 98 14.47 12.86 2.89
C THR A 98 13.39 12.64 3.95
N VAL A 99 12.11 12.53 3.54
CA VAL A 99 11.01 12.21 4.48
C VAL A 99 11.18 10.80 5.04
N PHE A 100 11.52 9.84 4.18
CA PHE A 100 11.73 8.45 4.60
C PHE A 100 12.87 8.32 5.63
N GLU A 101 13.99 8.96 5.41
CA GLU A 101 15.14 8.94 6.33
C GLU A 101 14.77 9.53 7.69
N ARG A 102 14.11 10.69 7.72
CA ARG A 102 13.60 11.30 8.96
C ARG A 102 12.62 10.39 9.69
N TRP A 103 11.76 9.69 8.95
CA TRP A 103 10.82 8.74 9.52
C TRP A 103 11.56 7.55 10.16
N CYS A 104 12.60 7.01 9.50
CA CYS A 104 13.44 5.96 10.05
C CYS A 104 14.14 6.39 11.34
N ASP A 105 14.72 7.61 11.36
CA ASP A 105 15.39 8.15 12.54
C ASP A 105 14.43 8.28 13.72
N TRP A 106 13.20 8.77 13.46
CA TRP A 106 12.18 8.93 14.50
C TRP A 106 11.67 7.60 15.08
N HIS A 107 11.57 6.55 14.24
CA HIS A 107 11.08 5.23 14.66
C HIS A 107 12.19 4.29 15.16
N SER A 108 13.43 4.78 15.26
CA SER A 108 14.58 3.96 15.69
C SER A 108 14.63 2.63 14.92
N CYS A 109 14.85 2.71 13.62
CA CYS A 109 14.68 1.62 12.62
C CYS A 109 15.51 0.34 12.86
N GLU A 110 15.94 0.07 14.09
CA GLU A 110 16.66 -1.16 14.49
C GLU A 110 15.81 -2.44 14.34
N HIS A 111 14.48 -2.29 14.08
CA HIS A 111 13.53 -3.39 14.06
C HIS A 111 12.66 -3.41 12.79
N CYS A 112 13.24 -3.18 11.62
CA CYS A 112 12.54 -3.47 10.37
C CYS A 112 12.36 -4.99 10.20
N PHE A 113 11.26 -5.52 10.68
CA PHE A 113 10.91 -6.96 10.63
C PHE A 113 10.88 -7.55 9.21
N PHE A 114 10.75 -6.72 8.18
CA PHE A 114 10.55 -7.14 6.78
C PHE A 114 11.69 -6.74 5.83
N GLY A 115 12.88 -6.48 6.36
CA GLY A 115 13.97 -5.93 5.57
C GLY A 115 13.91 -4.40 5.50
N CYS A 116 14.98 -3.78 5.05
CA CYS A 116 15.04 -2.34 4.97
C CYS A 116 14.35 -1.85 3.71
N GLU A 117 13.25 -1.11 3.83
CA GLU A 117 12.59 -0.42 2.71
C GLU A 117 13.56 0.49 1.94
N ARG A 118 14.71 0.84 2.54
CA ARG A 118 15.76 1.65 1.92
C ARG A 118 16.28 1.06 0.62
N ASP A 119 16.41 -0.26 0.54
CA ASP A 119 16.86 -0.93 -0.69
C ASP A 119 15.82 -0.84 -1.81
N ALA A 120 14.52 -0.88 -1.46
CA ALA A 120 13.45 -0.66 -2.42
C ALA A 120 13.48 0.77 -2.98
N PHE A 121 13.68 1.76 -2.11
CA PHE A 121 13.81 3.15 -2.54
C PHE A 121 15.07 3.42 -3.37
N ALA A 122 16.20 2.78 -3.08
CA ALA A 122 17.41 2.91 -3.86
C ALA A 122 17.18 2.47 -5.32
N ARG A 123 16.41 1.40 -5.52
CA ARG A 123 16.06 0.89 -6.85
C ARG A 123 15.01 1.73 -7.58
N LEU A 124 14.17 2.46 -6.85
CA LEU A 124 13.06 3.21 -7.42
C LEU A 124 13.51 4.21 -8.49
N ARG A 125 14.68 4.84 -8.31
CA ARG A 125 15.24 5.78 -9.31
C ARG A 125 15.54 5.14 -10.65
N GLU A 126 15.93 3.86 -10.64
CA GLU A 126 16.30 3.10 -11.82
C GLU A 126 15.06 2.63 -12.58
N ILE A 127 14.01 2.28 -11.83
CA ILE A 127 12.78 1.67 -12.36
C ILE A 127 11.61 2.63 -12.47
N TRP A 128 11.80 3.92 -12.16
CA TRP A 128 10.72 4.91 -12.18
C TRP A 128 10.07 5.02 -13.55
N ASP A 129 8.76 4.86 -13.58
CA ASP A 129 7.90 4.96 -14.74
C ASP A 129 6.70 5.86 -14.35
N ASP A 130 6.60 7.02 -15.01
CA ASP A 130 5.57 8.03 -14.71
C ASP A 130 4.14 7.54 -15.06
N GLU A 131 3.99 6.52 -15.89
CA GLU A 131 2.70 5.91 -16.20
C GLU A 131 2.28 4.87 -15.15
N ARG A 132 3.24 4.26 -14.49
CA ARG A 132 3.03 3.18 -13.52
C ARG A 132 2.98 3.68 -12.08
N TYR A 133 3.90 4.57 -11.71
CA TYR A 133 4.03 5.06 -10.35
C TYR A 133 3.32 6.41 -10.19
N TYR A 134 2.71 6.59 -9.05
CA TYR A 134 2.06 7.85 -8.69
C TYR A 134 2.20 8.08 -7.18
N GLY A 135 1.92 9.28 -6.76
CA GLY A 135 1.95 9.63 -5.35
C GLY A 135 2.06 11.13 -5.14
N GLY A 136 2.47 11.51 -3.95
CA GLY A 136 2.66 12.91 -3.62
C GLY A 136 3.47 13.11 -2.35
N ILE A 137 3.92 14.34 -2.19
CA ILE A 137 4.67 14.82 -1.04
C ILE A 137 3.88 15.98 -0.43
N VAL A 138 3.74 15.98 0.88
CA VAL A 138 3.19 17.12 1.62
C VAL A 138 4.32 17.92 2.25
N PHE A 139 4.27 19.22 2.04
CA PHE A 139 5.18 20.19 2.64
C PHE A 139 4.46 20.98 3.72
N MET A 140 5.17 21.38 4.76
CA MET A 140 4.75 22.33 5.77
C MET A 140 5.91 23.30 6.04
N ASN A 141 5.64 24.59 5.97
CA ASN A 141 6.69 25.62 6.12
C ASN A 141 7.91 25.32 5.22
N HIS A 142 7.68 24.97 3.97
CA HIS A 142 8.68 24.59 2.96
C HIS A 142 9.46 23.30 3.25
N SER A 143 9.19 22.61 4.36
CA SER A 143 9.82 21.33 4.69
C SER A 143 8.92 20.16 4.28
N PRO A 144 9.45 19.11 3.63
CA PRO A 144 8.69 17.92 3.33
C PRO A 144 8.44 17.11 4.61
N VAL A 145 7.17 16.76 4.88
CA VAL A 145 6.75 16.12 6.13
C VAL A 145 6.03 14.80 5.95
N ALA A 146 5.52 14.53 4.76
CA ALA A 146 4.86 13.26 4.47
C ALA A 146 4.97 12.92 2.99
N PHE A 147 4.92 11.64 2.65
CA PHE A 147 4.78 11.19 1.28
C PHE A 147 3.90 9.93 1.19
N ALA A 148 3.33 9.71 0.02
CA ALA A 148 2.77 8.45 -0.41
C ALA A 148 3.33 8.09 -1.78
N LEU A 149 3.60 6.80 -1.96
CA LEU A 149 4.01 6.22 -3.24
C LEU A 149 3.16 4.99 -3.49
N GLY A 150 2.59 4.91 -4.67
CA GLY A 150 1.80 3.81 -5.14
C GLY A 150 2.13 3.42 -6.57
N GLU A 151 1.57 2.30 -7.00
CA GLU A 151 1.63 1.84 -8.37
C GLU A 151 0.23 1.48 -8.88
N THR A 152 0.04 1.60 -10.19
CA THR A 152 -1.20 1.24 -10.87
C THR A 152 -1.19 -0.24 -11.23
N LEU A 153 -2.16 -1.00 -10.74
CA LEU A 153 -2.37 -2.42 -11.00
C LEU A 153 -3.76 -2.61 -11.64
N GLY A 154 -3.85 -2.43 -12.94
CA GLY A 154 -5.12 -2.46 -13.67
C GLY A 154 -6.01 -1.28 -13.30
N ASP A 155 -7.18 -1.56 -12.73
CA ASP A 155 -8.15 -0.55 -12.28
C ASP A 155 -7.95 -0.09 -10.82
N CYS A 156 -6.89 -0.54 -10.18
CA CYS A 156 -6.62 -0.29 -8.77
C CYS A 156 -5.26 0.37 -8.57
N ALA A 157 -5.24 1.41 -7.78
CA ALA A 157 -4.02 2.00 -7.23
C ALA A 157 -3.63 1.27 -5.94
N CYS A 158 -2.39 0.83 -5.81
CA CYS A 158 -1.87 0.21 -4.60
C CYS A 158 -0.86 1.14 -3.94
N TYR A 159 -1.16 1.63 -2.71
CA TYR A 159 -0.22 2.44 -1.94
C TYR A 159 0.79 1.54 -1.23
N SER A 160 1.97 1.39 -1.86
CA SER A 160 3.05 0.56 -1.32
C SER A 160 3.74 1.23 -0.13
N PHE A 161 3.83 2.55 -0.13
CA PHE A 161 4.51 3.30 0.93
C PHE A 161 3.73 4.57 1.29
N GLN A 162 3.58 4.80 2.58
CA GLN A 162 3.10 6.05 3.13
C GLN A 162 3.80 6.33 4.46
N LYS A 163 4.51 7.44 4.55
CA LYS A 163 5.26 7.85 5.74
C LYS A 163 4.97 9.30 6.08
N ASN A 164 4.92 9.58 7.39
CA ASN A 164 4.78 10.93 7.93
C ASN A 164 5.86 11.13 9.00
N THR A 165 6.54 12.26 8.97
CA THR A 165 7.51 12.66 10.01
C THR A 165 6.89 13.48 11.13
N GLU A 166 5.61 13.85 10.98
CA GLU A 166 4.88 14.67 11.93
C GLU A 166 3.59 13.97 12.37
N ASN A 167 3.35 13.89 13.66
CA ASN A 167 2.10 13.34 14.20
C ASN A 167 0.97 14.40 14.16
N LEU A 168 0.69 14.92 12.97
CA LEU A 168 -0.31 15.97 12.77
C LEU A 168 -1.66 15.38 12.35
N ARG A 169 -2.67 15.76 13.08
CA ARG A 169 -4.03 15.31 12.78
C ARG A 169 -4.48 15.78 11.41
N GLY A 170 -4.99 14.85 10.62
CA GLY A 170 -5.50 15.10 9.27
C GLY A 170 -4.46 14.94 8.16
N LEU A 171 -3.17 14.92 8.46
CA LEU A 171 -2.10 14.85 7.47
C LEU A 171 -2.19 13.59 6.61
N THR A 172 -2.43 12.43 7.22
CA THR A 172 -2.57 11.14 6.51
C THR A 172 -3.71 11.19 5.49
N TYR A 173 -4.89 11.67 5.90
CA TYR A 173 -6.03 11.77 4.99
C TYR A 173 -5.83 12.86 3.94
N PHE A 174 -5.24 13.99 4.31
CA PHE A 174 -4.91 15.07 3.36
C PHE A 174 -4.02 14.56 2.23
N LEU A 175 -2.95 13.86 2.57
CA LEU A 175 -2.05 13.26 1.59
C LEU A 175 -2.78 12.26 0.68
N SER A 176 -3.48 11.28 1.26
CA SER A 176 -4.18 10.23 0.50
C SER A 176 -5.32 10.80 -0.35
N TYR A 177 -6.05 11.81 0.15
CA TYR A 177 -7.08 12.49 -0.60
C TYR A 177 -6.53 13.16 -1.86
N HIS A 178 -5.44 13.94 -1.72
CA HIS A 178 -4.85 14.62 -2.85
C HIS A 178 -4.18 13.65 -3.85
N CYS A 179 -3.59 12.56 -3.38
CA CYS A 179 -3.11 11.49 -4.28
C CYS A 179 -4.28 10.87 -5.06
N ALA A 180 -5.40 10.57 -4.40
CA ALA A 180 -6.58 9.99 -5.05
C ALA A 180 -7.27 10.95 -6.03
N MET A 181 -7.03 12.26 -5.90
CA MET A 181 -7.54 13.28 -6.83
C MET A 181 -6.61 13.54 -8.03
N LEU A 182 -5.48 12.86 -8.13
CA LEU A 182 -4.62 12.98 -9.32
C LEU A 182 -5.34 12.43 -10.56
N PRO A 183 -5.22 13.09 -11.73
CA PRO A 183 -5.93 12.68 -12.95
C PRO A 183 -5.59 11.25 -13.41
N SER A 184 -4.39 10.76 -13.11
CA SER A 184 -3.93 9.42 -13.45
C SER A 184 -4.35 8.34 -12.46
N HIS A 185 -5.05 8.72 -11.36
CA HIS A 185 -5.41 7.77 -10.32
C HIS A 185 -6.53 6.83 -10.81
N PRO A 186 -6.37 5.49 -10.69
CA PRO A 186 -7.44 4.54 -11.02
C PRO A 186 -8.68 4.72 -10.12
N PRO A 187 -9.85 4.16 -10.53
CA PRO A 187 -11.08 4.32 -9.76
C PRO A 187 -11.10 3.61 -8.41
N ARG A 188 -10.18 2.69 -8.18
CA ARG A 188 -10.04 1.96 -6.91
C ARG A 188 -8.71 2.25 -6.25
N LEU A 189 -8.72 2.26 -4.91
CA LEU A 189 -7.56 2.45 -4.06
C LEU A 189 -7.40 1.26 -3.12
N ASN A 190 -6.31 0.53 -3.22
CA ASN A 190 -5.86 -0.44 -2.22
C ASN A 190 -4.87 0.25 -1.26
N TRP A 191 -5.27 0.39 -0.02
CA TRP A 191 -4.47 1.03 1.03
C TRP A 191 -3.75 0.02 1.92
N CYS A 192 -3.48 -1.17 1.39
CA CYS A 192 -2.81 -2.29 2.04
C CYS A 192 -3.41 -2.72 3.38
N GLU A 193 -2.71 -3.54 4.13
CA GLU A 193 -3.11 -4.14 5.40
C GLU A 193 -2.91 -3.22 6.61
N ASP A 194 -3.46 -3.61 7.76
CA ASP A 194 -3.26 -2.92 9.06
C ASP A 194 -2.18 -3.56 9.95
N MET A 195 -1.62 -4.69 9.55
CA MET A 195 -0.56 -5.43 10.28
C MET A 195 -0.92 -5.76 11.73
N GLY A 196 -2.21 -5.88 12.07
CA GLY A 196 -2.69 -6.09 13.44
C GLY A 196 -2.61 -4.87 14.35
N LEU A 197 -2.20 -3.70 13.81
CA LEU A 197 -2.10 -2.46 14.58
C LEU A 197 -3.49 -1.82 14.73
N GLU A 198 -4.03 -1.81 15.94
CA GLU A 198 -5.39 -1.32 16.23
C GLU A 198 -5.61 0.12 15.73
N GLY A 199 -4.64 1.00 15.93
CA GLY A 199 -4.71 2.39 15.46
C GLY A 199 -4.83 2.51 13.93
N LEU A 200 -4.10 1.67 13.17
CA LEU A 200 -4.20 1.61 11.71
C LEU A 200 -5.56 1.03 11.30
N ARG A 201 -6.01 -0.04 11.95
CA ARG A 201 -7.31 -0.67 11.70
C ARG A 201 -8.46 0.32 11.86
N ILE A 202 -8.52 1.01 12.98
CA ILE A 202 -9.55 2.03 13.27
C ILE A 202 -9.49 3.14 12.21
N ASN A 203 -8.29 3.61 11.86
CA ASN A 203 -8.12 4.66 10.87
C ASN A 203 -8.63 4.22 9.48
N LYS A 204 -8.26 3.03 9.03
CA LYS A 204 -8.69 2.50 7.72
C LYS A 204 -10.19 2.26 7.67
N LEU A 205 -10.77 1.62 8.68
CA LEU A 205 -12.22 1.37 8.74
C LEU A 205 -13.04 2.68 8.77
N ARG A 206 -12.52 3.74 9.36
CA ARG A 206 -13.19 5.04 9.44
C ARG A 206 -13.49 5.65 8.07
N TYR A 207 -12.69 5.34 7.05
CA TYR A 207 -12.92 5.80 5.68
C TYR A 207 -13.81 4.87 4.86
N ARG A 208 -14.38 3.84 5.48
CA ARG A 208 -15.39 2.95 4.92
C ARG A 208 -14.89 2.26 3.63
N PRO A 209 -14.00 1.26 3.75
CA PRO A 209 -13.55 0.49 2.60
C PRO A 209 -14.77 -0.19 1.93
N SER A 210 -14.79 -0.20 0.60
CA SER A 210 -15.79 -0.90 -0.19
C SER A 210 -15.56 -2.42 -0.16
N GLU A 211 -14.32 -2.83 0.11
CA GLU A 211 -13.94 -4.25 0.15
C GLU A 211 -12.78 -4.46 1.15
N ILE A 212 -12.78 -5.60 1.82
CA ILE A 212 -11.65 -6.12 2.59
C ILE A 212 -11.18 -7.38 1.89
N VAL A 213 -10.00 -7.33 1.28
CA VAL A 213 -9.44 -8.43 0.49
C VAL A 213 -8.60 -9.33 1.38
N SER A 214 -9.09 -10.54 1.62
CA SER A 214 -8.32 -11.54 2.36
C SER A 214 -7.11 -12.01 1.56
N LYS A 215 -5.98 -12.14 2.25
CA LYS A 215 -4.75 -12.74 1.73
C LYS A 215 -4.46 -14.04 2.48
N PHE A 216 -3.87 -14.99 1.76
CA PHE A 216 -3.63 -16.33 2.26
C PHE A 216 -2.15 -16.67 2.21
N THR A 217 -1.72 -17.44 3.17
CA THR A 217 -0.46 -18.17 3.13
C THR A 217 -0.74 -19.57 2.60
N VAL A 218 -0.06 -19.96 1.54
CA VAL A 218 -0.20 -21.27 0.90
C VAL A 218 1.12 -21.99 1.00
N LYS A 219 1.14 -23.11 1.71
CA LYS A 219 2.30 -23.99 1.83
C LYS A 219 2.05 -25.25 1.01
N LEU A 220 2.89 -25.45 0.00
CA LEU A 220 2.86 -26.67 -0.81
C LEU A 220 3.78 -27.70 -0.18
N ARG A 221 3.24 -28.88 0.04
CA ARG A 221 4.02 -30.04 0.51
C ARG A 221 4.23 -31.01 -0.66
N PRO A 222 5.45 -31.53 -0.85
CA PRO A 222 5.71 -32.53 -1.88
C PRO A 222 4.91 -33.81 -1.66
#